data_d58e83bf48a6bb1d857c292568c7b28b
#
_entry.id   d58e83bf48a6bb1d857c292568c7b28b
#
_cell.length_a   1.000
_cell.length_b   1.000
_cell.length_c   1.000
_cell.angle_alpha   90.00
_cell.angle_beta   90.00
_cell.angle_gamma   90.00
#
_symmetry.space_group_name_H-M   'P 1'
#
loop_
_entity.id
_entity.type
_entity.pdbx_description
1 polymer ?
#
loop_
_entity_poly.entity_id
_entity_poly.type
_entity_poly.pdbx_seq_one_letter_code
_entity_poly.pdbx_strand_id
1 'polypeptide(L)'
;IGDDLPIVMLDYVEIIVFCNKLTEMTMGKEHIVYYADQNFTIPYSYEHGGFAEGWPSGYKPRNENEPSSSGIKCEPFMNPAKKGYRLPTVAEWEYAARGANPSNTEVWNAQYGCTNDYNDIWCEDSRAGNKNHSVKSKKENPIGLYNMCGNANEYCWDKTVWKAGEGSLKHFITH
;
A
#
# COMPACT_ATOMS: atom_id res chain seq x y z
N ILE A 1 -18.66 7.28 5.30
CA ILE A 1 -17.65 6.92 4.31
C ILE A 1 -18.44 6.25 3.19
N GLY A 2 -18.39 6.80 1.97
CA GLY A 2 -19.05 6.16 0.82
C GLY A 2 -18.30 4.87 0.46
N ASP A 3 -19.03 3.84 0.07
CA ASP A 3 -18.46 2.51 -0.25
C ASP A 3 -17.46 2.52 -1.43
N ASP A 4 -17.37 3.64 -2.14
CA ASP A 4 -16.54 3.81 -3.33
C ASP A 4 -15.26 4.64 -3.11
N LEU A 5 -14.95 5.04 -1.90
CA LEU A 5 -13.72 5.80 -1.61
C LEU A 5 -12.57 4.86 -1.22
N PRO A 6 -11.32 5.21 -1.58
CA PRO A 6 -10.18 4.45 -1.10
C PRO A 6 -10.09 4.51 0.42
N ILE A 7 -9.65 3.42 1.04
CA ILE A 7 -9.32 3.41 2.45
C ILE A 7 -8.00 4.15 2.62
N VAL A 8 -8.00 5.20 3.42
CA VAL A 8 -6.83 6.04 3.71
C VAL A 8 -6.53 6.08 5.21
N MET A 9 -5.37 6.64 5.58
CA MET A 9 -4.92 6.78 6.97
C MET A 9 -4.67 5.42 7.66
N LEU A 10 -4.34 4.39 6.87
CA LEU A 10 -3.88 3.12 7.42
C LEU A 10 -2.41 3.21 7.83
N ASP A 11 -2.08 2.55 8.93
CA ASP A 11 -0.68 2.32 9.32
C ASP A 11 -0.10 1.13 8.53
N TYR A 12 1.23 1.16 8.33
CA TYR A 12 1.94 0.06 7.67
C TYR A 12 1.67 -1.31 8.31
N VAL A 13 1.65 -1.37 9.64
CA VAL A 13 1.36 -2.60 10.39
C VAL A 13 -0.05 -3.10 10.12
N GLU A 14 -1.04 -2.20 10.04
CA GLU A 14 -2.42 -2.56 9.74
C GLU A 14 -2.53 -3.27 8.38
N ILE A 15 -1.83 -2.75 7.37
CA ILE A 15 -1.83 -3.33 6.03
C ILE A 15 -1.15 -4.71 6.01
N ILE A 16 -0.01 -4.86 6.70
CA ILE A 16 0.70 -6.14 6.83
C ILE A 16 -0.19 -7.19 7.49
N VAL A 17 -0.84 -6.84 8.60
CA VAL A 17 -1.76 -7.74 9.31
C VAL A 17 -3.00 -8.04 8.47
N PHE A 18 -3.53 -7.03 7.76
CA PHE A 18 -4.65 -7.24 6.84
C PHE A 18 -4.31 -8.25 5.74
N CYS A 19 -3.14 -8.14 5.11
CA CYS A 19 -2.68 -9.10 4.11
C CYS A 19 -2.64 -10.53 4.67
N ASN A 20 -2.10 -10.73 5.87
CA ASN A 20 -2.08 -12.03 6.52
C ASN A 20 -3.50 -12.55 6.82
N LYS A 21 -4.38 -11.69 7.33
CA LYS A 21 -5.78 -12.08 7.64
C LYS A 21 -6.56 -12.42 6.38
N LEU A 22 -6.42 -11.62 5.32
CA LEU A 22 -7.05 -11.91 4.04
C LEU A 22 -6.55 -13.24 3.46
N THR A 23 -5.25 -13.49 3.55
CA THR A 23 -4.66 -14.77 3.15
C THR A 23 -5.23 -15.94 3.94
N GLU A 24 -5.27 -15.84 5.27
CA GLU A 24 -5.82 -16.88 6.14
C GLU A 24 -7.28 -17.21 5.78
N MET A 25 -8.09 -16.19 5.52
CA MET A 25 -9.52 -16.33 5.22
C MET A 25 -9.79 -16.94 3.83
N THR A 26 -8.95 -16.66 2.85
CA THR A 26 -9.22 -16.98 1.45
C THR A 26 -8.38 -18.13 0.90
N MET A 27 -7.19 -18.34 1.45
CA MET A 27 -6.20 -19.29 0.93
C MET A 27 -5.72 -20.31 1.96
N GLY A 28 -5.86 -20.01 3.25
CA GLY A 28 -5.37 -20.83 4.37
C GLY A 28 -4.09 -20.28 5.00
N LYS A 29 -3.86 -20.70 6.24
CA LYS A 29 -2.72 -20.25 7.08
C LYS A 29 -1.36 -20.59 6.49
N GLU A 30 -1.26 -21.66 5.75
CA GLU A 30 -0.03 -22.13 5.10
C GLU A 30 0.49 -21.18 4.02
N HIS A 31 -0.35 -20.25 3.56
CA HIS A 31 -0.02 -19.26 2.55
C HIS A 31 0.35 -17.88 3.14
N ILE A 32 0.27 -17.69 4.45
CA ILE A 32 0.64 -16.43 5.12
C ILE A 32 2.05 -16.01 4.72
N VAL A 33 2.22 -14.72 4.43
CA VAL A 33 3.44 -14.15 3.86
C VAL A 33 4.31 -13.46 4.90
N TYR A 34 3.70 -12.79 5.89
CA TYR A 34 4.43 -11.96 6.85
C TYR A 34 4.59 -12.61 8.22
N TYR A 35 5.81 -12.58 8.75
CA TYR A 35 6.21 -13.23 9.99
C TYR A 35 6.96 -12.25 10.90
N ALA A 36 6.93 -12.52 12.20
CA ALA A 36 7.64 -11.75 13.21
C ALA A 36 9.09 -12.22 13.38
N ASP A 37 9.46 -13.34 12.76
CA ASP A 37 10.78 -13.95 12.88
C ASP A 37 11.35 -14.36 11.51
N GLN A 38 12.68 -14.42 11.42
CA GLN A 38 13.41 -14.79 10.20
C GLN A 38 13.24 -16.25 9.79
N ASN A 39 12.82 -17.10 10.72
CA ASN A 39 12.61 -18.52 10.46
C ASN A 39 11.18 -18.80 9.92
N PHE A 40 10.35 -17.76 9.81
CA PHE A 40 8.98 -17.84 9.33
C PHE A 40 8.10 -18.81 10.15
N THR A 41 8.22 -18.75 11.47
CA THR A 41 7.47 -19.62 12.38
C THR A 41 6.33 -18.90 13.08
N ILE A 42 6.43 -17.59 13.29
CA ILE A 42 5.47 -16.77 14.01
C ILE A 42 4.81 -15.79 13.06
N PRO A 43 3.54 -16.00 12.66
CA PRO A 43 2.82 -15.04 11.81
C PRO A 43 2.78 -13.64 12.41
N TYR A 44 3.00 -12.62 11.59
CA TYR A 44 2.99 -11.24 12.06
C TYR A 44 1.57 -10.80 12.45
N SER A 45 1.46 -10.16 13.61
CA SER A 45 0.21 -9.67 14.19
C SER A 45 0.35 -8.24 14.71
N TYR A 46 -0.76 -7.64 15.16
CA TYR A 46 -0.78 -6.31 15.77
C TYR A 46 0.14 -6.17 16.99
N GLU A 47 0.28 -7.21 17.80
CA GLU A 47 1.17 -7.20 18.97
C GLU A 47 2.63 -6.96 18.60
N HIS A 48 3.07 -7.53 17.47
CA HIS A 48 4.42 -7.35 16.94
C HIS A 48 4.65 -5.92 16.43
N GLY A 49 3.60 -5.29 15.93
CA GLY A 49 3.61 -3.90 15.51
C GLY A 49 3.49 -2.89 16.65
N GLY A 50 3.42 -3.34 17.92
CA GLY A 50 3.31 -2.44 19.07
C GLY A 50 1.89 -1.99 19.41
N PHE A 51 0.87 -2.53 18.74
CA PHE A 51 -0.53 -2.25 19.04
C PHE A 51 -1.08 -3.22 20.12
N ALA A 52 -1.97 -2.72 20.96
CA ALA A 52 -2.63 -3.56 21.96
C ALA A 52 -3.59 -4.56 21.29
N GLU A 53 -3.73 -5.74 21.90
CA GLU A 53 -4.67 -6.75 21.45
C GLU A 53 -6.10 -6.17 21.43
N GLY A 54 -6.82 -6.36 20.33
CA GLY A 54 -8.22 -5.89 20.18
C GLY A 54 -8.42 -4.69 19.26
N TRP A 55 -7.39 -4.16 18.61
CA TRP A 55 -7.56 -3.28 17.47
C TRP A 55 -7.94 -4.12 16.25
N PRO A 56 -9.06 -3.89 15.57
CA PRO A 56 -9.69 -2.62 15.20
C PRO A 56 -11.18 -2.48 15.58
N SER A 57 -11.63 -2.86 16.74
CA SER A 57 -13.04 -2.65 17.11
C SER A 57 -13.36 -1.23 17.64
N GLY A 58 -12.42 -0.34 17.56
CA GLY A 58 -12.60 1.05 17.93
C GLY A 58 -11.45 1.91 17.42
N TYR A 59 -11.59 2.42 16.21
CA TYR A 59 -10.82 3.57 15.77
C TYR A 59 -10.88 4.65 16.87
N LYS A 60 -9.85 4.72 17.68
CA LYS A 60 -9.59 5.93 18.45
C LYS A 60 -8.83 6.85 17.52
N PRO A 61 -9.42 7.99 17.13
CA PRO A 61 -8.67 9.00 16.40
C PRO A 61 -7.40 9.27 17.19
N ARG A 62 -6.28 9.30 16.51
CA ARG A 62 -4.96 9.64 17.06
C ARG A 62 -5.12 10.90 17.90
N ASN A 63 -4.95 10.78 19.21
CA ASN A 63 -4.87 11.93 20.05
C ASN A 63 -3.52 12.59 19.72
N GLU A 64 -3.52 13.82 19.23
CA GLU A 64 -2.31 14.56 18.84
C GLU A 64 -1.28 14.73 19.97
N ASN A 65 -1.66 14.36 21.19
CA ASN A 65 -0.82 14.36 22.39
C ASN A 65 -0.31 12.97 22.79
N GLU A 66 -0.64 11.91 22.06
CA GLU A 66 -0.01 10.61 22.30
C GLU A 66 1.32 10.57 21.52
N PRO A 67 2.42 10.12 22.17
CA PRO A 67 3.69 9.97 21.47
C PRO A 67 3.44 9.04 20.26
N SER A 68 3.85 9.53 19.10
CA SER A 68 3.77 8.80 17.84
C SER A 68 4.27 7.39 18.08
N SER A 69 3.36 6.43 17.98
CA SER A 69 3.56 4.99 18.03
C SER A 69 4.74 4.57 18.90
N SER A 70 4.44 3.95 20.02
CA SER A 70 5.39 3.00 20.62
C SER A 70 5.98 2.21 19.46
N GLY A 71 7.25 2.38 19.20
CA GLY A 71 7.91 1.91 17.99
C GLY A 71 7.56 0.46 17.70
N ILE A 72 7.46 0.13 16.43
CA ILE A 72 7.31 -1.25 15.95
C ILE A 72 8.23 -2.14 16.79
N LYS A 73 7.65 -3.08 17.53
CA LYS A 73 8.42 -3.97 18.41
C LYS A 73 9.34 -4.88 17.63
N CYS A 74 8.91 -5.31 16.46
CA CYS A 74 9.74 -6.00 15.48
C CYS A 74 9.27 -5.68 14.06
N GLU A 75 10.21 -5.57 13.13
CA GLU A 75 9.92 -5.43 11.72
C GLU A 75 9.37 -6.76 11.17
N PRO A 76 8.41 -6.72 10.24
CA PRO A 76 7.93 -7.94 9.60
C PRO A 76 8.98 -8.51 8.63
N PHE A 77 9.05 -9.84 8.57
CA PHE A 77 9.82 -10.58 7.58
C PHE A 77 8.85 -11.17 6.55
N MET A 78 9.14 -10.93 5.27
CA MET A 78 8.36 -11.49 4.17
C MET A 78 8.95 -12.81 3.72
N ASN A 79 8.13 -13.88 3.70
CA ASN A 79 8.52 -15.17 3.14
C ASN A 79 8.21 -15.21 1.64
N PRO A 80 9.21 -15.13 0.75
CA PRO A 80 9.00 -15.06 -0.70
C PRO A 80 8.48 -16.38 -1.32
N ALA A 81 8.57 -17.50 -0.58
CA ALA A 81 8.06 -18.79 -1.03
C ALA A 81 6.53 -18.93 -0.85
N LYS A 82 5.89 -18.01 -0.10
CA LYS A 82 4.46 -18.04 0.17
C LYS A 82 3.68 -17.29 -0.93
N LYS A 83 2.43 -17.73 -1.16
CA LYS A 83 1.57 -17.24 -2.26
C LYS A 83 0.41 -16.37 -1.78
N GLY A 84 0.37 -16.01 -0.51
CA GLY A 84 -0.68 -15.16 0.06
C GLY A 84 -0.61 -13.72 -0.40
N TYR A 85 -1.57 -12.94 0.04
CA TYR A 85 -1.62 -11.51 -0.22
C TYR A 85 -0.46 -10.78 0.45
N ARG A 86 0.12 -9.83 -0.27
CA ARG A 86 1.24 -9.02 0.19
C ARG A 86 1.25 -7.65 -0.49
N LEU A 87 1.98 -6.73 0.09
CA LEU A 87 2.32 -5.49 -0.60
C LEU A 87 3.15 -5.79 -1.85
N PRO A 88 2.93 -5.06 -2.94
CA PRO A 88 3.81 -5.11 -4.09
C PRO A 88 5.17 -4.51 -3.74
N THR A 89 6.21 -4.90 -4.45
CA THR A 89 7.43 -4.10 -4.53
C THR A 89 7.17 -2.84 -5.37
N VAL A 90 8.02 -1.82 -5.23
CA VAL A 90 7.94 -0.61 -6.08
C VAL A 90 8.01 -0.99 -7.55
N ALA A 91 8.89 -1.92 -7.92
CA ALA A 91 9.02 -2.38 -9.31
C ALA A 91 7.77 -3.12 -9.81
N GLU A 92 7.13 -3.95 -8.97
CA GLU A 92 5.88 -4.61 -9.30
C GLU A 92 4.73 -3.61 -9.44
N TRP A 93 4.68 -2.64 -8.53
CA TRP A 93 3.68 -1.57 -8.57
C TRP A 93 3.82 -0.75 -9.86
N GLU A 94 5.04 -0.29 -10.18
CA GLU A 94 5.29 0.48 -11.40
C GLU A 94 5.00 -0.32 -12.67
N TYR A 95 5.41 -1.60 -12.69
CA TYR A 95 5.09 -2.50 -13.79
C TYR A 95 3.58 -2.62 -14.02
N ALA A 96 2.80 -2.78 -12.94
CA ALA A 96 1.35 -2.85 -13.00
C ALA A 96 0.71 -1.51 -13.42
N ALA A 97 1.19 -0.37 -12.87
CA ALA A 97 0.72 0.96 -13.21
C ALA A 97 0.91 1.27 -14.71
N ARG A 98 2.01 0.80 -15.31
CA ARG A 98 2.32 0.95 -16.73
C ARG A 98 1.62 -0.09 -17.63
N GLY A 99 0.63 -0.81 -17.10
CA GLY A 99 -0.17 -1.76 -17.87
C GLY A 99 0.51 -3.08 -18.17
N ALA A 100 1.58 -3.45 -17.44
CA ALA A 100 2.27 -4.74 -17.46
C ALA A 100 2.76 -5.21 -18.87
N ASN A 101 2.95 -4.29 -19.81
CA ASN A 101 3.41 -4.61 -21.17
C ASN A 101 4.51 -3.65 -21.66
N PRO A 102 5.80 -3.91 -21.37
CA PRO A 102 6.90 -3.07 -21.81
C PRO A 102 7.11 -3.03 -23.33
N SER A 103 6.52 -3.98 -24.08
CA SER A 103 6.57 -3.97 -25.54
C SER A 103 5.63 -2.92 -26.17
N ASN A 104 4.63 -2.46 -25.43
CA ASN A 104 3.82 -1.32 -25.82
C ASN A 104 4.50 -0.02 -25.36
N THR A 105 5.45 0.47 -26.14
CA THR A 105 6.30 1.60 -25.76
C THR A 105 5.54 2.91 -25.58
N GLU A 106 4.41 3.11 -26.23
CA GLU A 106 3.57 4.29 -26.07
C GLU A 106 2.97 4.35 -24.66
N VAL A 107 2.37 3.27 -24.23
CA VAL A 107 1.80 3.15 -22.89
C VAL A 107 2.89 3.07 -21.81
N TRP A 108 3.95 2.30 -22.07
CA TRP A 108 5.02 2.09 -21.12
C TRP A 108 5.80 3.36 -20.77
N ASN A 109 6.01 4.25 -21.76
CA ASN A 109 6.72 5.51 -21.59
C ASN A 109 5.80 6.70 -21.32
N ALA A 110 4.52 6.47 -21.10
CA ALA A 110 3.57 7.53 -20.80
C ALA A 110 3.94 8.25 -19.50
N GLN A 111 3.70 9.56 -19.44
CA GLN A 111 4.12 10.43 -18.35
C GLN A 111 3.43 10.07 -17.02
N TYR A 112 2.16 9.66 -17.08
CA TYR A 112 1.32 9.40 -15.91
C TYR A 112 0.99 7.91 -15.79
N GLY A 113 2.01 7.08 -15.62
CA GLY A 113 1.84 5.63 -15.55
C GLY A 113 1.55 5.04 -16.93
N CYS A 114 0.28 4.92 -17.33
CA CYS A 114 -0.12 4.34 -18.62
C CYS A 114 -0.79 5.34 -19.57
N THR A 115 -0.82 6.63 -19.24
CA THR A 115 -1.48 7.67 -20.02
C THR A 115 -0.66 8.95 -20.10
N ASN A 116 -0.84 9.72 -21.18
CA ASN A 116 -0.35 11.08 -21.30
C ASN A 116 -1.48 12.12 -21.10
N ASP A 117 -2.71 11.66 -20.89
CA ASP A 117 -3.85 12.55 -20.64
C ASP A 117 -3.97 12.82 -19.14
N TYR A 118 -3.74 14.07 -18.78
CA TYR A 118 -3.87 14.53 -17.40
C TYR A 118 -5.31 14.42 -16.85
N ASN A 119 -6.32 14.31 -17.70
CA ASN A 119 -7.68 14.09 -17.27
C ASN A 119 -7.94 12.65 -16.79
N ASP A 120 -7.06 11.71 -17.12
CA ASP A 120 -7.17 10.31 -16.69
C ASP A 120 -6.65 10.07 -15.27
N ILE A 121 -6.10 11.09 -14.59
CA ILE A 121 -5.47 10.96 -13.26
C ILE A 121 -6.09 11.90 -12.22
N TRP A 122 -5.84 11.60 -10.94
CA TRP A 122 -6.13 12.45 -9.79
C TRP A 122 -4.83 12.88 -9.11
N CYS A 123 -4.25 13.99 -9.49
CA CYS A 123 -3.07 14.52 -8.83
C CYS A 123 -3.38 15.66 -7.85
N GLU A 124 -2.43 16.02 -7.02
CA GLU A 124 -2.54 17.04 -5.94
C GLU A 124 -2.70 18.48 -6.46
N ASP A 125 -3.47 18.70 -7.50
CA ASP A 125 -3.75 20.04 -7.96
C ASP A 125 -5.17 20.49 -7.59
N SER A 126 -5.49 21.70 -7.99
CA SER A 126 -6.81 22.30 -7.77
C SER A 126 -7.99 21.46 -8.30
N ARG A 127 -7.75 20.51 -9.21
CA ARG A 127 -8.76 19.64 -9.79
C ARG A 127 -9.12 18.48 -8.88
N ALA A 128 -8.17 17.95 -8.14
CA ALA A 128 -8.45 16.96 -7.10
C ALA A 128 -9.15 17.57 -5.87
N GLY A 129 -9.07 18.91 -5.70
CA GLY A 129 -9.74 19.60 -4.61
C GLY A 129 -9.30 19.17 -3.22
N ASN A 130 -8.06 18.67 -3.09
CA ASN A 130 -7.47 18.15 -1.85
C ASN A 130 -8.35 17.10 -1.15
N LYS A 131 -8.97 16.22 -1.91
CA LYS A 131 -9.81 15.13 -1.39
C LYS A 131 -9.66 13.87 -2.23
N ASN A 132 -9.92 12.72 -1.59
CA ASN A 132 -10.00 11.47 -2.31
C ASN A 132 -11.29 11.39 -3.13
N HIS A 133 -11.20 10.73 -4.25
CA HIS A 133 -12.29 10.52 -5.19
C HIS A 133 -12.70 9.06 -5.21
N SER A 134 -13.90 8.80 -5.71
CA SER A 134 -14.42 7.45 -5.90
C SER A 134 -13.42 6.59 -6.69
N VAL A 135 -13.17 5.37 -6.23
CA VAL A 135 -12.41 4.38 -6.98
C VAL A 135 -13.11 4.14 -8.32
N LYS A 136 -12.38 3.84 -9.38
CA LYS A 136 -12.95 3.70 -10.75
C LYS A 136 -13.58 4.97 -11.35
N SER A 137 -13.31 6.14 -10.78
CA SER A 137 -13.81 7.41 -11.32
C SER A 137 -13.02 7.94 -12.51
N LYS A 138 -11.88 7.33 -12.81
CA LYS A 138 -11.04 7.58 -13.98
C LYS A 138 -10.95 6.32 -14.85
N LYS A 139 -10.26 6.43 -15.97
CA LYS A 139 -10.05 5.32 -16.89
C LYS A 139 -9.16 4.24 -16.27
N GLU A 140 -9.50 2.99 -16.56
CA GLU A 140 -8.63 1.86 -16.19
C GLU A 140 -7.38 1.78 -17.08
N ASN A 141 -6.32 1.22 -16.55
CA ASN A 141 -5.14 0.91 -17.33
C ASN A 141 -5.33 -0.40 -18.13
N PRO A 142 -4.37 -0.79 -19.02
CA PRO A 142 -4.51 -1.96 -19.88
C PRO A 142 -4.76 -3.30 -19.17
N ILE A 143 -4.50 -3.40 -17.87
CA ILE A 143 -4.76 -4.61 -17.08
C ILE A 143 -5.93 -4.45 -16.10
N GLY A 144 -6.77 -3.41 -16.28
CA GLY A 144 -7.99 -3.22 -15.51
C GLY A 144 -7.80 -2.58 -14.14
N LEU A 145 -6.65 -1.96 -13.85
CA LEU A 145 -6.40 -1.22 -12.61
C LEU A 145 -6.79 0.25 -12.76
N TYR A 146 -7.36 0.80 -11.69
CA TYR A 146 -7.83 2.19 -11.65
C TYR A 146 -6.97 3.02 -10.70
N ASN A 147 -6.88 4.32 -10.96
CA ASN A 147 -6.26 5.31 -10.07
C ASN A 147 -4.80 5.00 -9.70
N MET A 148 -4.07 4.33 -10.61
CA MET A 148 -2.64 4.02 -10.42
C MET A 148 -1.75 5.26 -10.49
N CYS A 149 -2.31 6.45 -10.75
CA CYS A 149 -1.61 7.71 -10.68
C CYS A 149 -2.47 8.70 -9.88
N GLY A 150 -2.13 8.89 -8.61
CA GLY A 150 -2.82 9.80 -7.69
C GLY A 150 -3.99 9.16 -6.93
N ASN A 151 -4.94 9.99 -6.49
CA ASN A 151 -6.08 9.70 -5.63
C ASN A 151 -5.68 9.41 -4.16
N ALA A 152 -4.91 8.37 -3.88
CA ALA A 152 -4.40 8.04 -2.56
C ALA A 152 -2.98 7.47 -2.66
N ASN A 153 -2.16 7.76 -1.66
CA ASN A 153 -0.83 7.16 -1.57
C ASN A 153 -0.95 5.67 -1.25
N GLU A 154 -0.11 4.87 -1.89
CA GLU A 154 -0.10 3.42 -1.73
C GLU A 154 1.21 2.93 -1.12
N TYR A 155 1.12 1.93 -0.23
CA TYR A 155 2.29 1.31 0.37
C TYR A 155 2.90 0.26 -0.56
N CYS A 156 4.24 0.27 -0.63
CA CYS A 156 5.03 -0.81 -1.21
C CYS A 156 5.88 -1.50 -0.14
N TRP A 157 6.33 -2.72 -0.43
CA TRP A 157 7.16 -3.49 0.48
C TRP A 157 8.59 -2.95 0.62
N ASP A 158 9.16 -2.45 -0.47
CA ASP A 158 10.55 -2.00 -0.48
C ASP A 158 10.76 -0.75 0.38
N LYS A 159 11.88 -0.71 1.07
CA LYS A 159 12.36 0.51 1.73
C LYS A 159 13.07 1.39 0.70
N THR A 160 12.45 2.49 0.29
CA THR A 160 13.15 3.52 -0.47
C THR A 160 14.14 4.23 0.45
N VAL A 161 15.44 4.06 0.18
CA VAL A 161 16.49 4.80 0.88
C VAL A 161 16.61 6.16 0.18
N TRP A 162 16.05 7.20 0.79
CA TRP A 162 16.32 8.58 0.37
C TRP A 162 17.74 8.97 0.80
N LYS A 163 18.43 9.72 -0.06
CA LYS A 163 19.77 10.23 0.24
C LYS A 163 19.75 11.13 1.47
N ALA A 164 20.86 11.17 2.21
CA ALA A 164 21.01 11.95 3.43
C ALA A 164 20.56 13.41 3.25
N GLY A 165 19.59 13.84 4.07
CA GLY A 165 18.98 15.18 4.02
C GLY A 165 17.50 15.18 3.69
N GLU A 166 16.98 14.12 3.11
CA GLU A 166 15.59 13.91 2.82
C GLU A 166 15.05 12.89 3.83
N GLY A 167 14.11 13.28 4.67
CA GLY A 167 13.62 12.46 5.77
C GLY A 167 13.27 11.03 5.35
N SER A 168 13.43 10.09 6.26
CA SER A 168 13.08 8.67 6.05
C SER A 168 11.56 8.55 5.88
N LEU A 169 11.08 8.65 4.65
CA LEU A 169 9.70 8.36 4.30
C LEU A 169 9.56 6.87 4.03
N LYS A 170 8.80 6.19 4.89
CA LYS A 170 8.35 4.82 4.62
C LYS A 170 7.40 4.86 3.43
N HIS A 171 7.87 4.41 2.30
CA HIS A 171 7.17 3.79 1.18
C HIS A 171 5.82 4.36 0.73
N PHE A 172 5.80 5.62 0.36
CA PHE A 172 4.71 6.15 -0.45
C PHE A 172 5.22 6.36 -1.87
N ILE A 173 4.51 5.82 -2.86
CA ILE A 173 4.65 6.30 -4.22
C ILE A 173 3.70 7.48 -4.34
N THR A 174 4.26 8.68 -4.39
CA THR A 174 3.55 9.90 -4.77
C THR A 174 3.86 10.18 -6.23
N HIS A 175 2.87 10.25 -7.05
CA HIS A 175 2.96 10.76 -8.42
C HIS A 175 2.11 12.01 -8.58
#